data_d8bcf1fadd9f5d5d721dbfcdffc028f8
#
_entry.id   d8bcf1fadd9f5d5d721dbfcdffc028f8
#
_cell.length_a   1.000
_cell.length_b   1.000
_cell.length_c   1.000
_cell.angle_alpha   90.00
_cell.angle_beta   90.00
_cell.angle_gamma   90.00
#
_symmetry.space_group_name_H-M   'P 1'
#
loop_
_entity.id
_entity.type
_entity.pdbx_description
1 polymer ?
#
loop_
_entity_poly.entity_id
_entity_poly.type
_entity_poly.pdbx_seq_one_letter_code
_entity_poly.pdbx_strand_id
1 'polypeptide(L)'
;MPNLVNVQFENTSTSKTNELGMRPMQAKVFEKRNEQYLLVKAPPASGKSRALMFVALDKLLNQGMKKAIIAVPEMSIGSSFKSTDLTSHGFFADWHMPDKYNLCNEGQINKANVFREFLSSPNEKVLLCPHATFRLTLKDIDVSLLNDTVIAIDEFHHVSESADNELGNVLSEIMNNSNAHIVAMTGSYFRGDQLNILNSSDEAKFKPVSYSYYEQIQSYQYLKSLGIGYHFYRDGYLSGLSEVLDVTKKTIIHIPNVNSRESTGDKYNERSAILDIIGGGHLEEIATDENGIYLVPAKLPDGSERILKVADLVDDGPNRTSVQTYLNNITSADDLDMIIALGMAKEGFDWEYCEHALTIGFRSSLTEVIQIIGRAT
;
A
#
# COMPACT_ATOMS: atom_id res chain seq x y z
N MET A 1 4.49 24.02 -15.87
CA MET A 1 3.01 24.15 -15.68
C MET A 1 2.73 25.06 -14.48
N PRO A 2 1.74 25.95 -14.54
CA PRO A 2 1.28 26.63 -13.35
C PRO A 2 0.59 25.62 -12.42
N ASN A 3 1.00 25.56 -11.16
CA ASN A 3 0.31 24.77 -10.15
C ASN A 3 -1.05 25.41 -9.83
N LEU A 4 -2.12 24.65 -9.84
CA LEU A 4 -3.45 25.09 -9.38
C LEU A 4 -3.51 25.20 -7.87
N VAL A 5 -2.78 24.34 -7.19
CA VAL A 5 -2.61 24.34 -5.74
C VAL A 5 -1.12 24.37 -5.47
N ASN A 6 -0.70 25.26 -4.58
CA ASN A 6 0.68 25.33 -4.09
C ASN A 6 0.62 25.55 -2.58
N VAL A 7 1.06 24.57 -1.80
CA VAL A 7 1.10 24.62 -0.36
C VAL A 7 2.56 24.56 0.09
N GLN A 8 2.98 25.50 0.91
CA GLN A 8 4.28 25.47 1.56
C GLN A 8 4.12 25.06 3.02
N PHE A 9 5.00 24.20 3.49
CA PHE A 9 5.01 23.70 4.86
C PHE A 9 6.19 24.30 5.61
N GLU A 10 5.92 24.81 6.81
CA GLU A 10 6.98 25.19 7.73
C GLU A 10 7.56 23.91 8.37
N ASN A 11 8.88 23.78 8.33
CA ASN A 11 9.57 22.65 8.97
C ASN A 11 9.42 22.77 10.49
N THR A 12 8.54 21.96 11.07
CA THR A 12 8.51 21.77 12.52
C THR A 12 9.47 20.64 12.90
N SER A 13 10.48 20.96 13.67
CA SER A 13 11.51 20.02 14.17
C SER A 13 11.00 19.11 15.30
N THR A 14 9.79 18.59 15.21
CA THR A 14 9.27 17.64 16.21
C THR A 14 9.71 16.22 15.88
N SER A 15 10.17 15.48 16.89
CA SER A 15 10.48 14.07 16.73
C SER A 15 9.24 13.34 16.20
N LYS A 16 9.38 12.60 15.12
CA LYS A 16 8.26 11.93 14.42
C LYS A 16 7.62 10.81 15.21
N THR A 17 8.27 10.31 16.23
CA THR A 17 7.83 9.16 17.01
C THR A 17 7.79 9.52 18.49
N ASN A 18 6.80 8.94 19.18
CA ASN A 18 6.75 9.01 20.64
C ASN A 18 7.78 8.04 21.26
N GLU A 19 7.80 7.96 22.61
CA GLU A 19 8.71 7.08 23.37
C GLU A 19 8.57 5.59 23.02
N LEU A 20 7.42 5.17 22.47
CA LEU A 20 7.16 3.81 22.00
C LEU A 20 7.52 3.59 20.52
N GLY A 21 8.18 4.56 19.87
CA GLY A 21 8.54 4.49 18.46
C GLY A 21 7.36 4.64 17.50
N MET A 22 6.23 5.17 17.96
CA MET A 22 5.01 5.32 17.16
C MET A 22 4.93 6.69 16.50
N ARG A 23 4.61 6.71 15.19
CA ARG A 23 4.21 7.92 14.48
C ARG A 23 2.85 8.43 15.00
N PRO A 24 2.45 9.70 14.78
CA PRO A 24 1.20 10.26 15.31
C PRO A 24 -0.04 9.44 15.00
N MET A 25 -0.20 8.94 13.78
CA MET A 25 -1.31 8.06 13.40
C MET A 25 -1.31 6.76 14.22
N GLN A 26 -0.15 6.13 14.36
CA GLN A 26 0.02 4.88 15.11
C GLN A 26 -0.30 5.07 16.59
N ALA A 27 0.17 6.16 17.20
CA ALA A 27 -0.14 6.51 18.58
C ALA A 27 -1.65 6.71 18.79
N LYS A 28 -2.31 7.44 17.88
CA LYS A 28 -3.77 7.67 17.90
C LYS A 28 -4.57 6.36 17.83
N VAL A 29 -4.11 5.40 17.02
CA VAL A 29 -4.72 4.07 16.94
C VAL A 29 -4.45 3.28 18.22
N PHE A 30 -3.21 3.32 18.73
CA PHE A 30 -2.81 2.59 19.92
C PHE A 30 -3.53 3.05 21.20
N GLU A 31 -3.91 4.34 21.29
CA GLU A 31 -4.76 4.85 22.37
C GLU A 31 -6.12 4.12 22.46
N LYS A 32 -6.62 3.60 21.36
CA LYS A 32 -7.88 2.86 21.27
C LYS A 32 -7.70 1.33 21.28
N ARG A 33 -6.50 0.82 21.58
CA ARG A 33 -6.15 -0.61 21.54
C ARG A 33 -7.04 -1.52 22.39
N ASN A 34 -7.70 -0.98 23.42
CA ASN A 34 -8.57 -1.75 24.31
C ASN A 34 -9.96 -2.03 23.69
N GLU A 35 -10.34 -1.33 22.65
CA GLU A 35 -11.64 -1.55 22.00
C GLU A 35 -11.68 -2.95 21.36
N GLN A 36 -12.83 -3.62 21.48
CA GLN A 36 -13.03 -4.93 20.86
C GLN A 36 -13.09 -4.80 19.34
N TYR A 37 -13.79 -3.79 18.84
CA TYR A 37 -13.95 -3.52 17.41
C TYR A 37 -13.39 -2.13 17.10
N LEU A 38 -12.34 -2.09 16.27
CA LEU A 38 -11.64 -0.86 15.92
C LEU A 38 -11.64 -0.66 14.40
N LEU A 39 -12.09 0.49 13.94
CA LEU A 39 -12.06 0.86 12.53
C LEU A 39 -11.10 2.03 12.31
N VAL A 40 -9.97 1.75 11.67
CA VAL A 40 -8.94 2.73 11.38
C VAL A 40 -9.09 3.24 9.94
N LYS A 41 -9.32 4.55 9.82
CA LYS A 41 -9.44 5.27 8.56
C LYS A 41 -8.23 6.19 8.42
N ALA A 42 -7.24 5.76 7.64
CA ALA A 42 -5.99 6.50 7.49
C ALA A 42 -5.44 6.39 6.07
N PRO A 43 -4.80 7.44 5.53
CA PRO A 43 -4.28 7.45 4.17
C PRO A 43 -3.24 6.34 3.91
N PRO A 44 -2.94 6.03 2.63
CA PRO A 44 -1.78 5.23 2.26
C PRO A 44 -0.49 5.80 2.86
N ALA A 45 0.54 4.98 3.02
CA ALA A 45 1.84 5.34 3.59
C ALA A 45 1.82 5.95 5.02
N SER A 46 0.66 6.02 5.68
CA SER A 46 0.55 6.51 7.06
C SER A 46 1.13 5.57 8.13
N GLY A 47 1.57 4.37 7.73
CA GLY A 47 2.11 3.35 8.62
C GLY A 47 1.04 2.45 9.27
N LYS A 48 -0.08 2.20 8.59
CA LYS A 48 -1.20 1.36 9.04
C LYS A 48 -0.76 -0.04 9.48
N SER A 49 0.04 -0.75 8.65
CA SER A 49 0.49 -2.12 8.96
C SER A 49 1.27 -2.17 10.27
N ARG A 50 2.14 -1.19 10.54
CA ARG A 50 2.87 -1.09 11.81
C ARG A 50 1.95 -0.75 12.99
N ALA A 51 0.93 0.12 12.80
CA ALA A 51 -0.09 0.38 13.83
C ALA A 51 -0.81 -0.90 14.23
N LEU A 52 -1.10 -1.76 13.25
CA LEU A 52 -1.73 -3.05 13.45
C LEU A 52 -0.84 -4.00 14.26
N MET A 53 0.47 -4.04 13.96
CA MET A 53 1.44 -4.83 14.76
C MET A 53 1.44 -4.39 16.23
N PHE A 54 1.48 -3.08 16.51
CA PHE A 54 1.44 -2.54 17.87
C PHE A 54 0.17 -2.97 18.62
N VAL A 55 -0.99 -2.83 17.99
CA VAL A 55 -2.27 -3.20 18.59
C VAL A 55 -2.37 -4.71 18.80
N ALA A 56 -1.98 -5.51 17.81
CA ALA A 56 -2.01 -6.97 17.90
C ALA A 56 -1.08 -7.49 19.01
N LEU A 57 0.14 -6.96 19.11
CA LEU A 57 1.07 -7.34 20.17
C LEU A 57 0.55 -6.98 21.56
N ASP A 58 -0.04 -5.78 21.74
CA ASP A 58 -0.62 -5.42 23.03
C ASP A 58 -1.80 -6.33 23.41
N LYS A 59 -2.65 -6.66 22.45
CA LYS A 59 -3.78 -7.59 22.68
C LYS A 59 -3.29 -9.00 23.04
N LEU A 60 -2.23 -9.49 22.37
CA LEU A 60 -1.64 -10.80 22.64
C LEU A 60 -0.93 -10.89 24.00
N LEU A 61 -0.25 -9.82 24.42
CA LEU A 61 0.63 -9.85 25.57
C LEU A 61 -0.03 -9.29 26.83
N ASN A 62 -0.94 -8.31 26.68
CA ASN A 62 -1.50 -7.55 27.81
C ASN A 62 -3.02 -7.71 27.98
N GLN A 63 -3.74 -8.19 26.94
CA GLN A 63 -5.21 -8.26 26.97
C GLN A 63 -5.76 -9.69 26.93
N GLY A 64 -4.90 -10.71 27.04
CA GLY A 64 -5.31 -12.12 27.12
C GLY A 64 -5.71 -12.76 25.81
N MET A 65 -5.52 -12.09 24.67
CA MET A 65 -5.72 -12.72 23.37
C MET A 65 -4.65 -13.78 23.12
N LYS A 66 -5.05 -14.90 22.52
CA LYS A 66 -4.16 -16.05 22.29
C LYS A 66 -3.54 -16.05 20.92
N LYS A 67 -4.26 -15.51 19.94
CA LYS A 67 -3.89 -15.55 18.51
C LYS A 67 -4.15 -14.21 17.82
N ALA A 68 -3.38 -13.94 16.78
CA ALA A 68 -3.61 -12.84 15.84
C ALA A 68 -3.64 -13.38 14.42
N ILE A 69 -4.69 -13.09 13.68
CA ILE A 69 -4.85 -13.41 12.27
C ILE A 69 -4.89 -12.09 11.51
N ILE A 70 -3.93 -11.91 10.59
CA ILE A 70 -3.87 -10.74 9.72
C ILE A 70 -4.35 -11.15 8.33
N ALA A 71 -5.41 -10.53 7.85
CA ALA A 71 -5.93 -10.71 6.50
C ALA A 71 -5.58 -9.50 5.64
N VAL A 72 -4.93 -9.74 4.49
CA VAL A 72 -4.51 -8.73 3.51
C VAL A 72 -5.18 -8.95 2.16
N PRO A 73 -5.41 -7.90 1.34
CA PRO A 73 -6.09 -8.07 0.05
C PRO A 73 -5.33 -8.99 -0.91
N GLU A 74 -4.02 -8.80 -1.03
CA GLU A 74 -3.15 -9.55 -1.96
C GLU A 74 -1.89 -10.09 -1.26
N MET A 75 -1.27 -11.10 -1.90
CA MET A 75 -0.04 -11.72 -1.39
C MET A 75 1.14 -10.74 -1.31
N SER A 76 1.23 -9.80 -2.24
CA SER A 76 2.29 -8.77 -2.31
C SER A 76 2.33 -7.88 -1.06
N ILE A 77 1.18 -7.61 -0.44
CA ILE A 77 1.06 -6.78 0.77
C ILE A 77 1.59 -7.52 2.01
N GLY A 78 1.68 -8.84 1.94
CA GLY A 78 2.24 -9.66 3.03
C GLY A 78 3.63 -9.23 3.46
N SER A 79 4.43 -8.66 2.56
CA SER A 79 5.78 -8.14 2.86
C SER A 79 5.77 -7.03 3.92
N SER A 80 4.67 -6.28 4.04
CA SER A 80 4.49 -5.22 5.05
C SER A 80 4.38 -5.76 6.49
N PHE A 81 4.15 -7.08 6.65
CA PHE A 81 3.98 -7.75 7.94
C PHE A 81 5.13 -8.73 8.27
N LYS A 82 6.27 -8.62 7.59
CA LYS A 82 7.47 -9.40 7.93
C LYS A 82 7.92 -9.13 9.37
N SER A 83 8.69 -10.06 9.93
CA SER A 83 9.29 -9.89 11.26
C SER A 83 10.00 -8.54 11.36
N THR A 84 9.71 -7.78 12.42
CA THR A 84 10.15 -6.40 12.58
C THR A 84 10.62 -6.18 14.00
N ASP A 85 11.84 -5.63 14.13
CA ASP A 85 12.40 -5.15 15.40
C ASP A 85 11.68 -3.84 15.77
N LEU A 86 10.84 -3.90 16.79
CA LEU A 86 10.13 -2.75 17.33
C LEU A 86 10.73 -2.30 18.66
N THR A 87 11.45 -3.20 19.34
CA THR A 87 12.06 -2.91 20.65
C THR A 87 13.20 -1.93 20.51
N SER A 88 13.97 -1.96 19.43
CA SER A 88 15.01 -0.96 19.16
C SER A 88 14.46 0.47 19.00
N HIS A 89 13.16 0.61 18.75
CA HIS A 89 12.46 1.89 18.64
C HIS A 89 11.65 2.28 19.87
N GLY A 90 11.74 1.50 20.96
CA GLY A 90 11.11 1.80 22.25
C GLY A 90 9.80 1.03 22.53
N PHE A 91 9.34 0.16 21.65
CA PHE A 91 8.19 -0.69 21.94
C PHE A 91 8.57 -1.85 22.85
N PHE A 92 7.60 -2.43 23.54
CA PHE A 92 7.85 -3.47 24.58
C PHE A 92 8.02 -4.89 24.03
N ALA A 93 7.81 -5.13 22.71
CA ALA A 93 7.96 -6.43 22.07
C ALA A 93 8.19 -6.29 20.57
N ASP A 94 8.88 -7.28 19.99
CA ASP A 94 9.09 -7.40 18.57
C ASP A 94 7.94 -8.13 17.87
N TRP A 95 7.70 -7.77 16.61
CA TRP A 95 6.78 -8.48 15.76
C TRP A 95 7.49 -9.68 15.11
N HIS A 96 7.03 -10.87 15.43
CA HIS A 96 7.55 -12.11 14.86
C HIS A 96 6.52 -12.76 13.94
N MET A 97 6.85 -12.92 12.66
CA MET A 97 6.03 -13.60 11.66
C MET A 97 6.68 -14.94 11.29
N PRO A 98 6.12 -16.08 11.74
CA PRO A 98 6.66 -17.39 11.39
C PRO A 98 6.44 -17.72 9.91
N ASP A 99 7.47 -18.15 9.19
CA ASP A 99 7.40 -18.46 7.76
C ASP A 99 6.30 -19.48 7.41
N LYS A 100 6.12 -20.49 8.25
CA LYS A 100 5.08 -21.51 8.08
C LYS A 100 3.68 -20.92 8.05
N TYR A 101 3.40 -19.90 8.86
CA TYR A 101 2.09 -19.26 9.00
C TYR A 101 1.98 -17.96 8.22
N ASN A 102 2.96 -17.64 7.39
CA ASN A 102 2.85 -16.61 6.37
C ASN A 102 2.30 -17.20 5.06
N LEU A 103 0.98 -17.23 4.94
CA LEU A 103 0.28 -17.78 3.77
C LEU A 103 0.34 -16.85 2.53
N CYS A 104 1.04 -15.72 2.65
CA CYS A 104 1.33 -14.83 1.53
C CYS A 104 2.63 -15.19 0.80
N ASN A 105 3.47 -16.09 1.36
CA ASN A 105 4.68 -16.55 0.71
C ASN A 105 4.36 -17.35 -0.56
N GLU A 106 5.23 -17.21 -1.57
CA GLU A 106 5.14 -18.01 -2.79
C GLU A 106 5.39 -19.49 -2.49
N GLY A 107 4.73 -20.38 -3.22
CA GLY A 107 4.90 -21.84 -3.06
C GLY A 107 4.13 -22.46 -1.88
N GLN A 108 3.44 -21.69 -1.07
CA GLN A 108 2.58 -22.22 0.01
C GLN A 108 1.39 -22.99 -0.58
N ILE A 109 1.41 -24.33 -0.41
CA ILE A 109 0.34 -25.26 -0.81
C ILE A 109 -0.56 -25.54 0.38
N ASN A 110 -1.84 -25.85 0.13
CA ASN A 110 -2.81 -26.21 1.16
C ASN A 110 -3.03 -25.15 2.25
N LYS A 111 -3.10 -23.89 1.86
CA LYS A 111 -3.24 -22.72 2.78
C LYS A 111 -4.38 -22.91 3.80
N ALA A 112 -5.52 -23.48 3.39
CA ALA A 112 -6.65 -23.75 4.29
C ALA A 112 -6.31 -24.76 5.40
N ASN A 113 -5.52 -25.79 5.09
CA ASN A 113 -5.09 -26.76 6.11
C ASN A 113 -4.09 -26.15 7.10
N VAL A 114 -3.14 -25.34 6.60
CA VAL A 114 -2.19 -24.62 7.48
C VAL A 114 -2.94 -23.64 8.38
N PHE A 115 -3.97 -22.97 7.87
CA PHE A 115 -4.82 -22.10 8.67
C PHE A 115 -5.53 -22.87 9.80
N ARG A 116 -6.14 -24.04 9.50
CA ARG A 116 -6.79 -24.88 10.51
C ARG A 116 -5.79 -25.44 11.54
N GLU A 117 -4.59 -25.82 11.09
CA GLU A 117 -3.51 -26.22 11.97
C GLU A 117 -3.11 -25.08 12.92
N PHE A 118 -2.98 -23.87 12.41
CA PHE A 118 -2.71 -22.69 13.22
C PHE A 118 -3.75 -22.50 14.32
N LEU A 119 -5.05 -22.59 14.00
CA LEU A 119 -6.10 -22.45 14.99
C LEU A 119 -6.00 -23.50 16.12
N SER A 120 -5.60 -24.71 15.79
CA SER A 120 -5.45 -25.82 16.75
C SER A 120 -4.13 -25.79 17.50
N SER A 121 -3.12 -25.05 17.04
CA SER A 121 -1.80 -25.01 17.67
C SER A 121 -1.83 -24.16 18.94
N PRO A 122 -1.36 -24.66 20.09
CA PRO A 122 -1.35 -23.88 21.34
C PRO A 122 -0.20 -22.86 21.39
N ASN A 123 0.86 -23.05 20.62
CA ASN A 123 2.10 -22.28 20.73
C ASN A 123 2.19 -21.13 19.70
N GLU A 124 1.50 -21.26 18.57
CA GLU A 124 1.59 -20.31 17.48
C GLU A 124 0.63 -19.15 17.69
N LYS A 125 1.16 -17.94 17.55
CA LYS A 125 0.43 -16.72 17.91
C LYS A 125 0.00 -15.87 16.74
N VAL A 126 0.72 -15.93 15.59
CA VAL A 126 0.50 -15.03 14.47
C VAL A 126 0.35 -15.81 13.16
N LEU A 127 -0.68 -15.48 12.40
CA LEU A 127 -0.91 -15.97 11.03
C LEU A 127 -1.21 -14.80 10.11
N LEU A 128 -0.64 -14.83 8.92
CA LEU A 128 -0.87 -13.87 7.84
C LEU A 128 -1.46 -14.60 6.64
N CYS A 129 -2.55 -14.08 6.06
CA CYS A 129 -3.18 -14.70 4.90
C CYS A 129 -3.85 -13.67 3.97
N PRO A 130 -4.03 -14.00 2.67
CA PRO A 130 -4.88 -13.23 1.78
C PRO A 130 -6.36 -13.27 2.20
N HIS A 131 -7.14 -12.22 1.90
CA HIS A 131 -8.60 -12.16 2.14
C HIS A 131 -9.33 -13.37 1.57
N ALA A 132 -8.94 -13.83 0.38
CA ALA A 132 -9.54 -15.02 -0.24
C ALA A 132 -9.33 -16.28 0.61
N THR A 133 -8.12 -16.49 1.15
CA THR A 133 -7.82 -17.64 2.03
C THR A 133 -8.60 -17.53 3.33
N PHE A 134 -8.63 -16.34 3.94
CA PHE A 134 -9.41 -16.07 5.17
C PHE A 134 -10.88 -16.43 4.97
N ARG A 135 -11.52 -15.86 3.96
CA ARG A 135 -12.94 -16.08 3.64
C ARG A 135 -13.27 -17.55 3.38
N LEU A 136 -12.48 -18.20 2.50
CA LEU A 136 -12.74 -19.59 2.10
C LEU A 136 -12.57 -20.56 3.27
N THR A 137 -11.57 -20.33 4.13
CA THR A 137 -11.29 -21.22 5.24
C THR A 137 -12.36 -21.10 6.34
N LEU A 138 -12.84 -19.88 6.60
CA LEU A 138 -13.82 -19.65 7.67
C LEU A 138 -15.25 -20.13 7.34
N LYS A 139 -15.58 -20.38 6.08
CA LYS A 139 -16.87 -20.98 5.72
C LYS A 139 -17.11 -22.36 6.36
N ASP A 140 -16.04 -23.10 6.63
CA ASP A 140 -16.08 -24.49 7.08
C ASP A 140 -15.54 -24.65 8.52
N ILE A 141 -15.36 -23.56 9.26
CA ILE A 141 -14.80 -23.57 10.62
C ILE A 141 -15.87 -23.17 11.63
N ASP A 142 -15.90 -23.86 12.76
CA ASP A 142 -16.66 -23.41 13.92
C ASP A 142 -16.09 -22.08 14.44
N VAL A 143 -16.90 -21.04 14.40
CA VAL A 143 -16.54 -19.68 14.80
C VAL A 143 -16.04 -19.61 16.25
N SER A 144 -16.44 -20.55 17.11
CA SER A 144 -15.95 -20.65 18.49
C SER A 144 -14.44 -20.86 18.58
N LEU A 145 -13.79 -21.41 17.54
CA LEU A 145 -12.33 -21.54 17.44
C LEU A 145 -11.61 -20.19 17.32
N LEU A 146 -12.33 -19.12 17.01
CA LEU A 146 -11.82 -17.76 16.95
C LEU A 146 -11.94 -17.01 18.28
N ASN A 147 -12.41 -17.66 19.33
CA ASN A 147 -12.39 -17.07 20.66
C ASN A 147 -10.96 -16.71 21.07
N ASP A 148 -10.83 -15.60 21.78
CA ASP A 148 -9.55 -15.03 22.24
C ASP A 148 -8.58 -14.74 21.07
N THR A 149 -9.12 -14.40 19.90
CA THR A 149 -8.35 -14.12 18.69
C THR A 149 -8.49 -12.66 18.26
N VAL A 150 -7.39 -12.03 17.89
CA VAL A 150 -7.39 -10.73 17.19
C VAL A 150 -7.46 -11.00 15.70
N ILE A 151 -8.46 -10.45 15.03
CA ILE A 151 -8.62 -10.50 13.58
C ILE A 151 -8.36 -9.11 13.04
N ALA A 152 -7.26 -8.97 12.33
CA ALA A 152 -6.84 -7.72 11.73
C ALA A 152 -7.08 -7.79 10.21
N ILE A 153 -7.80 -6.82 9.65
CA ILE A 153 -8.15 -6.79 8.22
C ILE A 153 -7.59 -5.50 7.63
N ASP A 154 -6.57 -5.67 6.81
CA ASP A 154 -5.99 -4.54 6.06
C ASP A 154 -6.79 -4.30 4.79
N GLU A 155 -6.84 -3.02 4.35
CA GLU A 155 -7.63 -2.53 3.21
C GLU A 155 -9.07 -3.07 3.21
N PHE A 156 -9.76 -2.85 4.31
CA PHE A 156 -11.10 -3.36 4.59
C PHE A 156 -12.15 -3.04 3.52
N HIS A 157 -11.94 -1.98 2.72
CA HIS A 157 -12.84 -1.62 1.63
C HIS A 157 -12.86 -2.63 0.46
N HIS A 158 -11.79 -3.41 0.25
CA HIS A 158 -11.78 -4.48 -0.75
C HIS A 158 -12.71 -5.64 -0.41
N VAL A 159 -13.18 -5.69 0.81
CA VAL A 159 -14.16 -6.69 1.28
C VAL A 159 -15.51 -6.56 0.56
N SER A 160 -15.89 -5.35 0.16
CA SER A 160 -17.17 -5.04 -0.50
C SER A 160 -17.18 -5.30 -2.01
N GLU A 161 -16.03 -5.57 -2.63
CA GLU A 161 -15.93 -5.74 -4.09
C GLU A 161 -16.41 -7.11 -4.58
N SER A 162 -16.62 -8.07 -3.70
CA SER A 162 -17.25 -9.33 -4.06
C SER A 162 -18.77 -9.15 -4.16
N ALA A 163 -19.36 -9.55 -5.30
CA ALA A 163 -20.78 -9.37 -5.62
C ALA A 163 -21.76 -9.90 -4.56
N ASP A 164 -21.30 -10.79 -3.67
CA ASP A 164 -22.11 -11.47 -2.65
C ASP A 164 -21.80 -11.04 -1.20
N ASN A 165 -20.93 -10.06 -0.98
CA ASN A 165 -20.51 -9.58 0.37
C ASN A 165 -20.21 -10.72 1.38
N GLU A 166 -19.63 -11.81 0.90
CA GLU A 166 -19.41 -13.03 1.71
C GLU A 166 -18.51 -12.77 2.93
N LEU A 167 -17.53 -11.87 2.81
CA LEU A 167 -16.63 -11.58 3.94
C LEU A 167 -17.34 -10.73 4.99
N GLY A 168 -18.24 -9.82 4.60
CA GLY A 168 -19.10 -9.09 5.55
C GLY A 168 -19.97 -10.02 6.37
N ASN A 169 -20.55 -11.05 5.73
CA ASN A 169 -21.35 -12.06 6.42
C ASN A 169 -20.53 -12.89 7.41
N VAL A 170 -19.32 -13.32 7.01
CA VAL A 170 -18.38 -14.03 7.90
C VAL A 170 -18.01 -13.19 9.10
N LEU A 171 -17.74 -11.88 8.91
CA LEU A 171 -17.43 -10.99 10.03
C LEU A 171 -18.61 -10.78 10.96
N SER A 172 -19.81 -10.61 10.43
CA SER A 172 -21.03 -10.52 11.24
C SER A 172 -21.24 -11.79 12.07
N GLU A 173 -20.98 -12.97 11.51
CA GLU A 173 -21.04 -14.23 12.21
C GLU A 173 -20.01 -14.31 13.35
N ILE A 174 -18.76 -13.91 13.09
CA ILE A 174 -17.70 -13.84 14.12
C ILE A 174 -18.09 -12.90 15.25
N MET A 175 -18.60 -11.71 14.91
CA MET A 175 -18.99 -10.69 15.90
C MET A 175 -20.16 -11.14 16.80
N ASN A 176 -21.03 -12.01 16.30
CA ASN A 176 -22.19 -12.47 17.04
C ASN A 176 -21.96 -13.78 17.80
N ASN A 177 -21.00 -14.60 17.38
CA ASN A 177 -20.81 -15.96 17.88
C ASN A 177 -19.40 -16.20 18.50
N SER A 178 -18.55 -15.18 18.64
CA SER A 178 -17.25 -15.27 19.30
C SER A 178 -16.94 -14.03 20.13
N ASN A 179 -15.90 -14.13 20.98
CA ASN A 179 -15.33 -12.98 21.69
C ASN A 179 -14.12 -12.38 20.96
N ALA A 180 -13.94 -12.69 19.66
CA ALA A 180 -12.84 -12.17 18.87
C ALA A 180 -12.81 -10.63 18.87
N HIS A 181 -11.61 -10.07 18.84
CA HIS A 181 -11.39 -8.65 18.62
C HIS A 181 -11.13 -8.40 17.13
N ILE A 182 -11.76 -7.38 16.54
CA ILE A 182 -11.57 -7.05 15.12
C ILE A 182 -10.95 -5.67 14.97
N VAL A 183 -9.86 -5.60 14.23
CA VAL A 183 -9.18 -4.36 13.84
C VAL A 183 -9.25 -4.23 12.32
N ALA A 184 -10.14 -3.41 11.83
CA ALA A 184 -10.31 -3.15 10.41
C ALA A 184 -9.57 -1.85 10.03
N MET A 185 -8.79 -1.89 8.94
CA MET A 185 -8.07 -0.73 8.44
C MET A 185 -8.40 -0.44 6.98
N THR A 186 -8.53 0.82 6.63
CA THR A 186 -8.82 1.25 5.26
C THR A 186 -8.11 2.55 4.92
N GLY A 187 -7.55 2.59 3.69
CA GLY A 187 -6.99 3.79 3.09
C GLY A 187 -8.01 4.62 2.32
N SER A 188 -9.13 4.03 1.92
CA SER A 188 -10.12 4.64 1.05
C SER A 188 -11.34 5.16 1.81
N TYR A 189 -11.16 6.20 2.60
CA TYR A 189 -12.28 6.84 3.33
C TYR A 189 -13.30 7.55 2.43
N PHE A 190 -12.93 7.84 1.18
CA PHE A 190 -13.69 8.70 0.27
C PHE A 190 -14.27 7.97 -0.96
N ARG A 191 -14.48 6.65 -0.90
CA ARG A 191 -15.28 6.01 -1.93
C ARG A 191 -16.72 6.50 -1.83
N GLY A 192 -17.16 7.19 -2.88
CA GLY A 192 -18.56 7.65 -3.03
C GLY A 192 -19.55 6.51 -3.35
N ASP A 193 -19.09 5.29 -3.47
CA ASP A 193 -19.90 4.09 -3.67
C ASP A 193 -20.28 3.54 -2.28
N GLN A 194 -21.52 3.81 -1.91
CA GLN A 194 -22.13 3.54 -0.61
C GLN A 194 -22.50 2.06 -0.39
N LEU A 195 -21.63 1.12 -0.78
CA LEU A 195 -21.86 -0.27 -0.38
C LEU A 195 -21.28 -0.47 1.02
N ASN A 196 -22.17 -0.57 2.00
CA ASN A 196 -21.81 -0.90 3.37
C ASN A 196 -21.17 -2.28 3.40
N ILE A 197 -19.96 -2.38 3.94
CA ILE A 197 -19.21 -3.63 4.10
C ILE A 197 -19.91 -4.52 5.12
N LEU A 198 -20.40 -3.92 6.19
CA LEU A 198 -21.18 -4.55 7.25
C LEU A 198 -22.59 -4.00 7.26
N ASN A 199 -23.50 -4.74 7.84
CA ASN A 199 -24.81 -4.17 8.18
C ASN A 199 -24.65 -3.02 9.20
N SER A 200 -25.59 -2.08 9.19
CA SER A 200 -25.49 -0.85 10.00
C SER A 200 -25.39 -1.12 11.52
N SER A 201 -25.93 -2.24 12.01
CA SER A 201 -25.85 -2.61 13.42
C SER A 201 -24.46 -3.11 13.83
N ASP A 202 -23.77 -3.82 12.94
CA ASP A 202 -22.41 -4.28 13.19
C ASP A 202 -21.39 -3.17 12.98
N GLU A 203 -21.60 -2.31 11.98
CA GLU A 203 -20.73 -1.13 11.79
C GLU A 203 -20.77 -0.19 12.99
N ALA A 204 -21.95 -0.02 13.61
CA ALA A 204 -22.12 0.81 14.80
C ALA A 204 -21.34 0.31 16.03
N LYS A 205 -20.95 -0.96 16.07
CA LYS A 205 -20.14 -1.52 17.16
C LYS A 205 -18.66 -1.08 17.06
N PHE A 206 -18.19 -0.69 15.88
CA PHE A 206 -16.80 -0.28 15.68
C PHE A 206 -16.53 1.11 16.24
N LYS A 207 -15.42 1.23 16.97
CA LYS A 207 -14.87 2.52 17.37
C LYS A 207 -14.02 3.09 16.25
N PRO A 208 -14.42 4.20 15.61
CA PRO A 208 -13.64 4.78 14.52
C PRO A 208 -12.43 5.55 15.05
N VAL A 209 -11.30 5.39 14.36
CA VAL A 209 -10.13 6.26 14.45
C VAL A 209 -9.85 6.81 13.07
N SER A 210 -10.01 8.12 12.91
CA SER A 210 -9.74 8.80 11.65
C SER A 210 -8.43 9.58 11.74
N TYR A 211 -7.59 9.42 10.72
CA TYR A 211 -6.38 10.20 10.51
C TYR A 211 -6.45 10.75 9.09
N SER A 212 -6.51 12.06 8.97
CA SER A 212 -6.73 12.72 7.67
C SER A 212 -5.42 12.82 6.89
N TYR A 213 -5.55 12.97 5.57
CA TYR A 213 -4.42 13.27 4.69
C TYR A 213 -3.74 14.58 5.07
N TYR A 214 -4.52 15.55 5.53
CA TYR A 214 -3.99 16.83 6.03
C TYR A 214 -3.09 16.63 7.26
N GLU A 215 -3.52 15.82 8.24
CA GLU A 215 -2.69 15.47 9.40
C GLU A 215 -1.42 14.74 8.97
N GLN A 216 -1.51 13.85 7.96
CA GLN A 216 -0.35 13.13 7.43
C GLN A 216 0.67 14.09 6.80
N ILE A 217 0.24 14.96 5.89
CA ILE A 217 1.13 15.92 5.22
C ILE A 217 1.83 16.83 6.24
N GLN A 218 1.12 17.30 7.25
CA GLN A 218 1.70 18.12 8.31
C GLN A 218 2.76 17.36 9.15
N SER A 219 2.71 16.05 9.18
CA SER A 219 3.66 15.21 9.92
C SER A 219 4.93 14.88 9.13
N TYR A 220 5.01 15.20 7.83
CA TYR A 220 6.20 14.93 7.03
C TYR A 220 7.33 15.92 7.32
N GLN A 221 8.49 15.38 7.65
CA GLN A 221 9.68 16.18 8.04
C GLN A 221 10.35 16.86 6.84
N TYR A 222 10.28 16.23 5.67
CA TYR A 222 11.02 16.62 4.48
C TYR A 222 10.17 17.27 3.40
N LEU A 223 8.84 17.21 3.52
CA LEU A 223 7.93 17.85 2.58
C LEU A 223 7.97 19.36 2.77
N LYS A 224 8.59 20.07 1.82
CA LYS A 224 8.69 21.53 1.84
C LYS A 224 7.54 22.21 1.12
N SER A 225 7.07 21.61 0.03
CA SER A 225 5.96 22.13 -0.76
C SER A 225 5.22 21.01 -1.49
N LEU A 226 3.93 21.21 -1.72
CA LEU A 226 3.09 20.37 -2.56
C LEU A 226 2.49 21.23 -3.66
N GLY A 227 2.72 20.89 -4.92
CA GLY A 227 2.10 21.51 -6.07
C GLY A 227 1.23 20.52 -6.83
N ILE A 228 0.00 20.92 -7.20
CA ILE A 228 -0.89 20.13 -8.05
C ILE A 228 -1.17 20.95 -9.31
N GLY A 229 -0.85 20.40 -10.48
CA GLY A 229 -1.09 21.01 -11.79
C GLY A 229 -1.88 20.09 -12.72
N TYR A 230 -2.52 20.68 -13.72
CA TYR A 230 -3.17 19.95 -14.81
C TYR A 230 -2.58 20.37 -16.15
N HIS A 231 -2.37 19.39 -17.01
CA HIS A 231 -1.94 19.59 -18.37
C HIS A 231 -2.96 19.00 -19.34
N PHE A 232 -3.39 19.78 -20.33
CA PHE A 232 -4.33 19.34 -21.35
C PHE A 232 -3.58 19.11 -22.67
N TYR A 233 -3.78 17.96 -23.28
CA TYR A 233 -3.19 17.58 -24.56
C TYR A 233 -4.27 17.36 -25.64
N ARG A 234 -3.92 17.47 -26.92
CA ARG A 234 -4.85 17.32 -28.04
C ARG A 234 -4.66 16.02 -28.80
N ASP A 235 -3.42 15.63 -29.07
CA ASP A 235 -3.04 14.57 -30.02
C ASP A 235 -2.61 13.24 -29.37
N GLY A 236 -3.11 12.97 -28.17
CA GLY A 236 -2.73 11.82 -27.36
C GLY A 236 -1.75 12.18 -26.24
N TYR A 237 -1.76 11.38 -25.19
CA TYR A 237 -1.04 11.72 -23.97
C TYR A 237 0.49 11.64 -24.11
N LEU A 238 0.99 10.80 -25.02
CA LEU A 238 2.44 10.65 -25.22
C LEU A 238 3.07 11.95 -25.73
N SER A 239 2.39 12.69 -26.60
CA SER A 239 2.85 14.02 -27.02
C SER A 239 2.82 15.02 -25.86
N GLY A 240 1.76 15.01 -25.06
CA GLY A 240 1.66 15.85 -23.86
C GLY A 240 2.68 15.49 -22.78
N LEU A 241 3.05 14.22 -22.68
CA LEU A 241 4.03 13.75 -21.69
C LEU A 241 5.41 14.38 -21.94
N SER A 242 5.85 14.48 -23.18
CA SER A 242 7.14 15.12 -23.55
C SER A 242 7.23 16.60 -23.14
N GLU A 243 6.09 17.28 -23.01
CA GLU A 243 6.04 18.70 -22.60
C GLU A 243 6.13 18.89 -21.07
N VAL A 244 5.77 17.86 -20.29
CA VAL A 244 5.65 17.97 -18.82
C VAL A 244 6.67 17.12 -18.05
N LEU A 245 7.26 16.12 -18.71
CA LEU A 245 8.25 15.26 -18.11
C LEU A 245 9.55 16.05 -17.88
N ASP A 246 9.97 16.09 -16.63
CA ASP A 246 11.26 16.64 -16.21
C ASP A 246 12.19 15.49 -15.84
N VAL A 247 13.11 15.16 -16.74
CA VAL A 247 14.05 14.03 -16.58
C VAL A 247 15.06 14.24 -15.44
N THR A 248 15.12 15.45 -14.85
CA THR A 248 15.97 15.74 -13.70
C THR A 248 15.31 15.34 -12.37
N LYS A 249 14.01 15.03 -12.37
CA LYS A 249 13.24 14.72 -11.18
C LYS A 249 12.96 13.21 -11.03
N LYS A 250 12.97 12.77 -9.80
CA LYS A 250 12.52 11.41 -9.44
C LYS A 250 11.02 11.30 -9.69
N THR A 251 10.63 10.59 -10.76
CA THR A 251 9.27 10.64 -11.28
C THR A 251 8.57 9.27 -11.31
N ILE A 252 7.33 9.21 -10.84
CA ILE A 252 6.42 8.09 -11.12
C ILE A 252 5.48 8.50 -12.25
N ILE A 253 5.42 7.69 -13.31
CA ILE A 253 4.54 7.87 -14.46
C ILE A 253 3.46 6.81 -14.44
N HIS A 254 2.24 7.19 -14.11
CA HIS A 254 1.08 6.30 -14.14
C HIS A 254 0.42 6.35 -15.50
N ILE A 255 0.62 5.31 -16.32
CA ILE A 255 -0.03 5.18 -17.63
C ILE A 255 -1.51 4.77 -17.48
N PRO A 256 -2.36 5.09 -18.47
CA PRO A 256 -3.77 4.75 -18.45
C PRO A 256 -3.99 3.23 -18.55
N ASN A 257 -5.15 2.76 -18.05
CA ASN A 257 -5.56 1.38 -18.30
C ASN A 257 -5.79 1.16 -19.80
N VAL A 258 -5.40 0.01 -20.32
CA VAL A 258 -5.53 -0.35 -21.75
C VAL A 258 -6.95 -0.21 -22.33
N ASN A 259 -7.96 -0.32 -21.47
CA ASN A 259 -9.36 -0.18 -21.83
C ASN A 259 -9.88 1.27 -21.71
N SER A 260 -9.05 2.21 -21.26
CA SER A 260 -9.45 3.62 -21.16
C SER A 260 -9.34 4.31 -22.53
N ARG A 261 -10.06 5.42 -22.68
CA ARG A 261 -10.02 6.22 -23.93
C ARG A 261 -8.66 6.87 -24.20
N GLU A 262 -7.89 7.08 -23.15
CA GLU A 262 -6.59 7.74 -23.19
C GLU A 262 -5.49 6.79 -23.64
N SER A 263 -5.68 5.47 -23.45
CA SER A 263 -4.71 4.45 -23.84
C SER A 263 -4.68 4.25 -25.36
N THR A 264 -3.52 3.90 -25.88
CA THR A 264 -3.36 3.43 -27.27
C THR A 264 -3.86 1.99 -27.46
N GLY A 265 -4.25 1.30 -26.37
CA GLY A 265 -4.69 -0.09 -26.36
C GLY A 265 -3.57 -1.11 -26.23
N ASP A 266 -2.31 -0.67 -26.18
CA ASP A 266 -1.14 -1.54 -26.03
C ASP A 266 -0.16 -0.97 -24.98
N LYS A 267 -0.21 -1.55 -23.79
CA LYS A 267 0.61 -1.10 -22.66
C LYS A 267 2.13 -1.22 -22.89
N TYR A 268 2.55 -2.18 -23.71
CA TYR A 268 3.97 -2.40 -24.02
C TYR A 268 4.50 -1.37 -25.00
N ASN A 269 3.69 -1.03 -26.01
CA ASN A 269 4.01 0.05 -26.92
C ASN A 269 4.03 1.41 -26.19
N GLU A 270 3.07 1.65 -25.28
CA GLU A 270 3.05 2.86 -24.44
C GLU A 270 4.30 2.97 -23.58
N ARG A 271 4.68 1.88 -22.88
CA ARG A 271 5.93 1.82 -22.10
C ARG A 271 7.15 2.13 -22.98
N SER A 272 7.25 1.50 -24.15
CA SER A 272 8.39 1.69 -25.05
C SER A 272 8.46 3.13 -25.56
N ALA A 273 7.32 3.74 -25.89
CA ALA A 273 7.26 5.15 -26.28
C ALA A 273 7.67 6.10 -25.14
N ILE A 274 7.32 5.77 -23.89
CA ILE A 274 7.74 6.57 -22.73
C ILE A 274 9.26 6.45 -22.52
N LEU A 275 9.83 5.26 -22.64
CA LEU A 275 11.29 5.06 -22.57
C LEU A 275 12.00 5.85 -23.67
N ASP A 276 11.44 5.89 -24.88
CA ASP A 276 11.96 6.68 -25.99
C ASP A 276 11.89 8.19 -25.72
N ILE A 277 10.79 8.66 -25.14
CA ILE A 277 10.65 10.06 -24.68
C ILE A 277 11.71 10.41 -23.63
N ILE A 278 11.94 9.54 -22.65
CA ILE A 278 12.98 9.74 -21.62
C ILE A 278 14.37 9.79 -22.26
N GLY A 279 14.65 8.89 -23.21
CA GLY A 279 15.93 8.80 -23.92
C GLY A 279 16.10 9.80 -25.08
N GLY A 280 15.12 10.68 -25.31
CA GLY A 280 15.22 11.71 -26.36
C GLY A 280 15.21 11.16 -27.78
N GLY A 281 14.56 10.00 -28.04
CA GLY A 281 14.43 9.38 -29.36
C GLY A 281 15.49 8.33 -29.70
N HIS A 282 16.17 7.78 -28.69
CA HIS A 282 17.27 6.80 -28.84
C HIS A 282 16.94 5.46 -28.17
N LEU A 283 15.79 4.88 -28.52
CA LEU A 283 15.29 3.61 -27.94
C LEU A 283 16.29 2.45 -28.08
N GLU A 284 17.06 2.41 -29.17
CA GLU A 284 18.06 1.37 -29.46
C GLU A 284 19.28 1.40 -28.51
N GLU A 285 19.50 2.47 -27.80
CA GLU A 285 20.60 2.63 -26.84
C GLU A 285 20.21 2.21 -25.41
N ILE A 286 18.95 1.85 -25.21
CA ILE A 286 18.43 1.47 -23.87
C ILE A 286 18.85 0.03 -23.54
N ALA A 287 19.60 -0.12 -22.46
CA ALA A 287 20.00 -1.41 -21.90
C ALA A 287 19.11 -1.80 -20.71
N THR A 288 19.22 -3.05 -20.28
CA THR A 288 18.55 -3.53 -19.06
C THR A 288 19.60 -4.20 -18.18
N ASP A 289 19.58 -3.89 -16.87
CA ASP A 289 20.49 -4.52 -15.91
C ASP A 289 19.98 -5.91 -15.45
N GLU A 290 20.74 -6.57 -14.57
CA GLU A 290 20.43 -7.90 -14.03
C GLU A 290 19.17 -7.95 -13.17
N ASN A 291 18.70 -6.80 -12.64
CA ASN A 291 17.48 -6.66 -11.86
C ASN A 291 16.25 -6.36 -12.73
N GLY A 292 16.44 -6.17 -14.03
CA GLY A 292 15.38 -5.78 -14.95
C GLY A 292 15.11 -4.27 -15.01
N ILE A 293 16.03 -3.44 -14.49
CA ILE A 293 15.94 -1.98 -14.53
C ILE A 293 16.48 -1.48 -15.87
N TYR A 294 15.71 -0.63 -16.55
CA TYR A 294 16.15 0.01 -17.79
C TYR A 294 17.20 1.08 -17.51
N LEU A 295 18.28 1.04 -18.26
CA LEU A 295 19.37 2.02 -18.25
C LEU A 295 19.19 2.91 -19.48
N VAL A 296 18.61 4.07 -19.29
CA VAL A 296 18.19 4.97 -20.38
C VAL A 296 19.16 6.14 -20.48
N PRO A 297 19.96 6.25 -21.56
CA PRO A 297 20.76 7.44 -21.81
C PRO A 297 19.84 8.64 -22.03
N ALA A 298 20.00 9.69 -21.24
CA ALA A 298 19.19 10.90 -21.34
C ALA A 298 20.07 12.15 -21.34
N LYS A 299 19.68 13.13 -22.17
CA LYS A 299 20.30 14.43 -22.22
C LYS A 299 19.57 15.38 -21.28
N LEU A 300 20.30 15.92 -20.31
CA LEU A 300 19.75 16.85 -19.34
C LEU A 300 19.62 18.28 -19.91
N PRO A 301 18.80 19.16 -19.30
CA PRO A 301 18.60 20.53 -19.77
C PRO A 301 19.87 21.38 -19.86
N ASP A 302 20.89 21.06 -19.06
CA ASP A 302 22.21 21.71 -19.06
C ASP A 302 23.13 21.19 -20.18
N GLY A 303 22.66 20.24 -21.00
CA GLY A 303 23.39 19.60 -22.08
C GLY A 303 24.30 18.44 -21.68
N SER A 304 24.40 18.11 -20.41
CA SER A 304 25.08 16.91 -19.94
C SER A 304 24.30 15.64 -20.26
N GLU A 305 24.99 14.51 -20.31
CA GLU A 305 24.40 13.18 -20.51
C GLU A 305 24.45 12.39 -19.20
N ARG A 306 23.34 11.70 -18.90
CA ARG A 306 23.22 10.82 -17.74
C ARG A 306 22.47 9.56 -18.10
N ILE A 307 22.87 8.43 -17.56
CA ILE A 307 22.10 7.19 -17.62
C ILE A 307 21.07 7.22 -16.49
N LEU A 308 19.80 7.23 -16.87
CA LEU A 308 18.67 7.17 -15.93
C LEU A 308 18.26 5.72 -15.70
N LYS A 309 17.99 5.38 -14.45
CA LYS A 309 17.49 4.08 -14.03
C LYS A 309 15.97 4.12 -13.99
N VAL A 310 15.32 3.32 -14.85
CA VAL A 310 13.86 3.32 -14.99
C VAL A 310 13.30 1.93 -14.67
N ALA A 311 12.44 1.84 -13.68
CA ALA A 311 11.74 0.62 -13.31
C ALA A 311 10.44 0.47 -14.09
N ASP A 312 10.16 -0.73 -14.60
CA ASP A 312 8.93 -1.08 -15.30
C ASP A 312 8.01 -1.94 -14.42
N LEU A 313 6.87 -1.37 -14.02
CA LEU A 313 5.77 -2.07 -13.34
C LEU A 313 4.56 -2.31 -14.24
N VAL A 314 4.71 -2.10 -15.56
CA VAL A 314 3.70 -2.39 -16.58
C VAL A 314 3.75 -3.84 -17.02
N ASP A 315 4.96 -4.41 -17.08
CA ASP A 315 5.17 -5.79 -17.49
C ASP A 315 4.70 -6.78 -16.41
N ASP A 316 3.92 -7.78 -16.81
CA ASP A 316 3.48 -8.90 -15.95
C ASP A 316 4.38 -10.15 -16.13
N GLY A 317 5.50 -10.01 -16.84
CA GLY A 317 6.45 -11.08 -17.15
C GLY A 317 7.32 -11.52 -15.95
N PRO A 318 8.21 -12.51 -16.15
CA PRO A 318 9.02 -13.10 -15.09
C PRO A 318 9.98 -12.10 -14.40
N ASN A 319 10.36 -11.02 -15.08
CA ASN A 319 11.26 -10.01 -14.52
C ASN A 319 10.57 -9.11 -13.46
N ARG A 320 9.23 -9.14 -13.38
CA ARG A 320 8.47 -8.32 -12.45
C ARG A 320 8.89 -8.53 -11.00
N THR A 321 9.07 -9.79 -10.58
CA THR A 321 9.48 -10.11 -9.20
C THR A 321 10.87 -9.53 -8.89
N SER A 322 11.81 -9.58 -9.84
CA SER A 322 13.15 -8.99 -9.68
C SER A 322 13.08 -7.48 -9.53
N VAL A 323 12.30 -6.81 -10.39
CA VAL A 323 12.07 -5.36 -10.30
C VAL A 323 11.43 -4.98 -8.96
N GLN A 324 10.41 -5.70 -8.51
CA GLN A 324 9.77 -5.45 -7.21
C GLN A 324 10.73 -5.66 -6.03
N THR A 325 11.57 -6.70 -6.10
CA THR A 325 12.61 -6.95 -5.10
C THR A 325 13.62 -5.81 -5.06
N TYR A 326 14.07 -5.34 -6.22
CA TYR A 326 14.96 -4.18 -6.32
C TYR A 326 14.35 -2.94 -5.69
N LEU A 327 13.10 -2.62 -6.05
CA LEU A 327 12.38 -1.47 -5.53
C LEU A 327 12.22 -1.49 -3.99
N ASN A 328 11.99 -2.66 -3.42
CA ASN A 328 11.88 -2.84 -1.96
C ASN A 328 13.21 -2.70 -1.22
N ASN A 329 14.34 -2.73 -1.92
CA ASN A 329 15.68 -2.64 -1.35
C ASN A 329 16.39 -1.31 -1.69
N ILE A 330 15.70 -0.34 -2.26
CA ILE A 330 16.24 1.00 -2.51
C ILE A 330 16.61 1.66 -1.17
N THR A 331 17.84 2.15 -1.08
CA THR A 331 18.37 2.82 0.11
C THR A 331 18.91 4.21 -0.17
N SER A 332 19.08 4.58 -1.44
CA SER A 332 19.60 5.86 -1.88
C SER A 332 18.74 6.46 -3.01
N ALA A 333 18.73 7.77 -3.08
CA ALA A 333 18.10 8.49 -4.20
C ALA A 333 18.73 8.13 -5.55
N ASP A 334 20.00 7.74 -5.58
CA ASP A 334 20.73 7.39 -6.81
C ASP A 334 20.44 5.95 -7.30
N ASP A 335 19.69 5.17 -6.54
CA ASP A 335 19.34 3.80 -6.93
C ASP A 335 18.29 3.79 -8.06
N LEU A 336 17.43 4.80 -8.14
CA LEU A 336 16.36 4.86 -9.13
C LEU A 336 16.03 6.32 -9.52
N ASP A 337 15.67 6.52 -10.79
CA ASP A 337 15.28 7.84 -11.31
C ASP A 337 13.79 7.91 -11.66
N MET A 338 13.22 6.85 -12.27
CA MET A 338 11.83 6.85 -12.68
C MET A 338 11.16 5.49 -12.53
N ILE A 339 9.84 5.52 -12.40
CA ILE A 339 8.98 4.33 -12.41
C ILE A 339 7.88 4.54 -13.45
N ILE A 340 7.68 3.56 -14.33
CA ILE A 340 6.52 3.48 -15.21
C ILE A 340 5.56 2.43 -14.65
N ALA A 341 4.31 2.84 -14.35
CA ALA A 341 3.33 1.96 -13.70
C ALA A 341 1.99 1.99 -14.44
N LEU A 342 1.33 0.84 -14.54
CA LEU A 342 0.00 0.71 -15.09
C LEU A 342 -1.04 0.86 -13.99
N GLY A 343 -1.96 1.82 -14.14
CA GLY A 343 -3.01 2.09 -13.18
C GLY A 343 -2.45 2.56 -11.84
N MET A 344 -3.06 2.13 -10.73
CA MET A 344 -2.43 2.26 -9.43
C MET A 344 -1.27 1.27 -9.39
N ALA A 345 -0.04 1.75 -9.22
CA ALA A 345 1.07 0.87 -8.87
C ALA A 345 0.58 0.00 -7.72
N LYS A 346 0.58 -1.33 -7.92
CA LYS A 346 -0.05 -2.27 -6.99
C LYS A 346 0.39 -1.94 -5.57
N GLU A 347 -0.55 -2.00 -4.65
CA GLU A 347 -0.39 -1.73 -3.23
C GLU A 347 0.88 -2.42 -2.69
N GLY A 348 1.62 -1.75 -1.82
CA GLY A 348 2.81 -2.31 -1.17
C GLY A 348 4.17 -1.71 -1.56
N PHE A 349 4.22 -0.72 -2.46
CA PHE A 349 5.45 -0.01 -2.77
C PHE A 349 5.36 1.45 -2.29
N ASP A 350 6.38 1.89 -1.56
CA ASP A 350 6.56 3.26 -1.07
C ASP A 350 7.94 3.77 -1.52
N TRP A 351 7.99 4.90 -2.22
CA TRP A 351 9.24 5.46 -2.75
C TRP A 351 9.46 6.86 -2.20
N GLU A 352 10.19 6.92 -1.12
CA GLU A 352 10.44 8.14 -0.35
C GLU A 352 11.23 9.23 -1.11
N TYR A 353 11.90 8.87 -2.22
CA TYR A 353 12.65 9.81 -3.05
C TYR A 353 11.83 10.42 -4.18
N CYS A 354 10.56 10.06 -4.33
CA CYS A 354 9.71 10.57 -5.41
C CYS A 354 9.46 12.07 -5.27
N GLU A 355 9.76 12.83 -6.32
CA GLU A 355 9.58 14.28 -6.38
C GLU A 355 8.42 14.70 -7.27
N HIS A 356 8.03 13.81 -8.21
CA HIS A 356 7.04 14.12 -9.24
C HIS A 356 6.19 12.88 -9.54
N ALA A 357 4.87 13.04 -9.51
CA ALA A 357 3.92 12.01 -9.91
C ALA A 357 3.10 12.51 -11.11
N LEU A 358 3.29 11.87 -12.26
CA LEU A 358 2.52 12.12 -13.48
C LEU A 358 1.41 11.06 -13.60
N THR A 359 0.17 11.52 -13.68
CA THR A 359 -1.00 10.66 -13.85
C THR A 359 -1.72 11.02 -15.13
N ILE A 360 -1.88 10.04 -16.02
CA ILE A 360 -2.50 10.23 -17.32
C ILE A 360 -3.96 9.80 -17.27
N GLY A 361 -4.83 10.63 -17.89
CA GLY A 361 -6.25 10.38 -18.02
C GLY A 361 -7.10 10.87 -16.86
N PHE A 362 -8.41 10.78 -17.04
CA PHE A 362 -9.37 11.17 -16.03
C PHE A 362 -9.39 10.13 -14.89
N ARG A 363 -9.26 10.60 -13.66
CA ARG A 363 -9.43 9.79 -12.46
C ARG A 363 -10.79 10.09 -11.86
N SER A 364 -11.65 9.10 -11.85
CA SER A 364 -13.01 9.22 -11.30
C SER A 364 -13.05 9.19 -9.77
N SER A 365 -11.99 8.65 -9.16
CA SER A 365 -11.89 8.47 -7.71
C SER A 365 -10.87 9.41 -7.09
N LEU A 366 -11.33 10.23 -6.14
CA LEU A 366 -10.44 11.04 -5.30
C LEU A 366 -9.45 10.15 -4.52
N THR A 367 -9.86 8.92 -4.20
CA THR A 367 -9.02 7.92 -3.53
C THR A 367 -7.79 7.55 -4.36
N GLU A 368 -7.95 7.34 -5.68
CA GLU A 368 -6.82 7.08 -6.58
C GLU A 368 -5.82 8.23 -6.58
N VAL A 369 -6.32 9.46 -6.65
CA VAL A 369 -5.47 10.67 -6.61
C VAL A 369 -4.70 10.74 -5.29
N ILE A 370 -5.38 10.50 -4.17
CA ILE A 370 -4.77 10.50 -2.84
C ILE A 370 -3.73 9.37 -2.70
N GLN A 371 -4.01 8.18 -3.23
CA GLN A 371 -3.08 7.06 -3.20
C GLN A 371 -1.80 7.34 -4.00
N ILE A 372 -1.94 7.99 -5.16
CA ILE A 372 -0.80 8.39 -5.99
C ILE A 372 0.05 9.43 -5.27
N ILE A 373 -0.58 10.47 -4.71
CA ILE A 373 0.13 11.52 -3.95
C ILE A 373 0.81 10.92 -2.73
N GLY A 374 0.13 10.03 -1.99
CA GLY A 374 0.68 9.41 -0.79
C GLY A 374 1.89 8.49 -1.03
N ARG A 375 2.16 8.11 -2.27
CA ARG A 375 3.37 7.35 -2.66
C ARG A 375 4.52 8.24 -3.13
N ALA A 376 4.22 9.50 -3.41
CA ALA A 376 5.16 10.52 -3.85
C ALA A 376 5.56 11.48 -2.70
N THR A 377 5.14 11.18 -1.48
CA THR A 377 5.39 11.95 -0.25
C THR A 377 5.86 11.06 0.88
#